data_d4d0b8594d47481206dc4ae820a820ef
#
_entry.id   d4d0b8594d47481206dc4ae820a820ef
#
_cell.length_a   1.000
_cell.length_b   1.000
_cell.length_c   1.000
_cell.angle_alpha   90.00
_cell.angle_beta   90.00
_cell.angle_gamma   90.00
#
_symmetry.space_group_name_H-M   'P 1'
#
loop_
_entity.id
_entity.type
_entity.pdbx_description
1 polymer ?
#
loop_
_entity_poly.entity_id
_entity_poly.type
_entity_poly.pdbx_seq_one_letter_code
_entity_poly.pdbx_strand_id
1 'polypeptide(L)' 'SYEYYAPAFRAGWEGRVRYDGRNFADAEAELAAAYNLSRSELDPTWQEVSPAAHAAWNRVDRNWTSVI' A
#
# COMPACT_ATOMS: atom_id res chain seq x y z
N SER A 1 -0.41 16.43 0.15
CA SER A 1 -1.82 16.35 0.46
C SER A 1 -2.31 14.91 0.41
N TYR A 2 -3.45 14.67 1.00
CA TYR A 2 -4.03 13.33 1.02
C TYR A 2 -4.25 12.79 -0.39
N GLU A 3 -4.73 13.63 -1.29
CA GLU A 3 -5.03 13.21 -2.66
C GLU A 3 -3.79 12.72 -3.40
N TYR A 4 -2.65 13.33 -3.09
CA TYR A 4 -1.39 12.95 -3.70
C TYR A 4 -1.01 11.51 -3.34
N TYR A 5 -1.28 11.12 -2.10
CA TYR A 5 -0.90 9.80 -1.60
C TYR A 5 -2.05 8.80 -1.57
N ALA A 6 -3.27 9.22 -1.90
CA ALA A 6 -4.43 8.35 -1.79
C ALA A 6 -4.28 7.02 -2.53
N PRO A 7 -3.76 6.99 -3.77
CA PRO A 7 -3.57 5.70 -4.45
C PRO A 7 -2.59 4.78 -3.73
N ALA A 8 -1.56 5.36 -3.09
CA ALA A 8 -0.60 4.56 -2.35
C ALA A 8 -1.20 4.01 -1.06
N PHE A 9 -1.99 4.82 -0.34
CA PHE A 9 -2.68 4.33 0.85
C PHE A 9 -3.62 3.19 0.49
N ARG A 10 -4.34 3.33 -0.62
CA ARG A 10 -5.23 2.29 -1.08
C ARG A 10 -4.45 1.02 -1.41
N ALA A 11 -3.33 1.16 -2.11
CA ALA A 11 -2.50 0.01 -2.46
C ALA A 11 -2.05 -0.73 -1.20
N GLY A 12 -1.68 0.03 -0.17
CA GLY A 12 -1.23 -0.56 1.09
C GLY A 12 -2.33 -1.36 1.78
N TRP A 13 -3.49 -0.75 1.97
CA TRP A 13 -4.52 -1.46 2.72
C TRP A 13 -5.21 -2.55 1.90
N GLU A 14 -5.44 -2.35 0.61
CA GLU A 14 -6.00 -3.40 -0.24
C GLU A 14 -5.03 -4.57 -0.37
N GLY A 15 -3.74 -4.25 -0.46
CA GLY A 15 -2.71 -5.26 -0.50
C GLY A 15 -2.67 -6.09 0.76
N ARG A 16 -2.79 -5.44 1.93
CA ARG A 16 -2.78 -6.18 3.19
C ARG A 16 -3.93 -7.18 3.27
N VAL A 17 -5.09 -6.79 2.76
CA VAL A 17 -6.25 -7.70 2.75
C VAL A 17 -6.05 -8.81 1.73
N ARG A 18 -5.57 -8.47 0.53
CA ARG A 18 -5.37 -9.44 -0.55
C ARG A 18 -4.29 -10.47 -0.21
N TYR A 19 -3.21 -10.01 0.41
CA TYR A 19 -2.05 -10.87 0.70
C TYR A 19 -1.97 -11.18 2.18
N ASP A 20 -3.10 -11.55 2.75
CA ASP A 20 -3.18 -11.89 4.16
C ASP A 20 -2.18 -13.00 4.50
N GLY A 21 -1.51 -12.84 5.63
CA GLY A 21 -0.49 -13.79 6.06
C GLY A 21 0.90 -13.49 5.54
N ARG A 22 1.06 -12.48 4.66
CA ARG A 22 2.36 -12.06 4.14
C ARG A 22 2.74 -10.72 4.77
N ASN A 23 4.04 -10.47 4.91
CA ASN A 23 4.46 -9.16 5.39
C ASN A 23 4.61 -8.20 4.19
N PHE A 24 4.73 -6.91 4.50
CA PHE A 24 4.80 -5.89 3.46
C PHE A 24 5.98 -6.13 2.51
N ALA A 25 7.14 -6.48 3.06
CA ALA A 25 8.34 -6.68 2.24
C ALA A 25 8.13 -7.79 1.20
N ASP A 26 7.43 -8.85 1.57
CA ASP A 26 7.15 -9.95 0.65
C ASP A 26 6.16 -9.57 -0.44
N ALA A 27 5.21 -8.71 -0.12
CA ALA A 27 4.19 -8.30 -1.08
C ALA A 27 4.57 -7.06 -1.86
N GLU A 28 5.63 -6.37 -1.49
CA GLU A 28 5.96 -5.06 -2.06
C GLU A 28 6.14 -5.09 -3.56
N ALA A 29 6.79 -6.11 -4.10
CA ALA A 29 7.02 -6.19 -5.54
C ALA A 29 5.70 -6.22 -6.30
N GLU A 30 4.72 -6.95 -5.78
CA GLU A 30 3.41 -7.06 -6.41
C GLU A 30 2.61 -5.76 -6.25
N LEU A 31 2.73 -5.12 -5.09
CA LEU A 31 2.09 -3.84 -4.85
C LEU A 31 2.67 -2.77 -5.77
N ALA A 32 3.98 -2.75 -5.93
CA ALA A 32 4.65 -1.80 -6.80
C ALA A 32 4.21 -1.99 -8.25
N ALA A 33 4.11 -3.24 -8.71
CA ALA A 33 3.69 -3.52 -10.07
C ALA A 33 2.26 -3.04 -10.31
N ALA A 34 1.36 -3.31 -9.37
CA ALA A 34 -0.03 -2.88 -9.47
C ALA A 34 -0.14 -1.35 -9.47
N TYR A 35 0.61 -0.70 -8.59
CA TYR A 35 0.61 0.75 -8.52
C TYR A 35 1.12 1.36 -9.83
N ASN A 36 2.21 0.83 -10.37
CA ASN A 36 2.80 1.34 -11.59
C ASN A 36 1.88 1.16 -12.81
N LEU A 37 1.07 0.11 -12.82
CA LEU A 37 0.11 -0.09 -13.88
C LEU A 37 -1.01 0.94 -13.86
N SER A 38 -1.38 1.42 -12.68
CA SER A 38 -2.51 2.34 -12.53
C SER A 38 -2.10 3.80 -12.50
N ARG A 39 -0.82 4.13 -12.29
CA ARG A 39 -0.38 5.51 -12.16
C ARG A 39 -0.24 6.17 -13.53
N SER A 40 -0.40 7.49 -13.56
CA SER A 40 -0.06 8.30 -14.73
C SER A 40 1.35 8.85 -14.55
N GLU A 41 1.88 9.49 -15.60
CA GLU A 41 3.22 10.07 -15.53
C GLU A 41 3.34 11.18 -14.49
N LEU A 42 2.22 11.83 -14.18
CA LEU A 42 2.22 12.93 -13.21
C LEU A 42 2.12 12.44 -11.77
N ASP A 43 1.79 11.18 -11.58
CA ASP A 43 1.70 10.62 -10.24
C ASP A 43 3.10 10.31 -9.70
N PRO A 44 3.26 10.34 -8.36
CA PRO A 44 4.55 10.02 -7.77
C PRO A 44 4.96 8.59 -8.08
N THR A 45 6.27 8.34 -8.04
CA THR A 45 6.78 6.99 -8.26
C THR A 45 6.51 6.12 -7.03
N TRP A 46 6.59 4.82 -7.21
CA TRP A 46 6.43 3.90 -6.09
C TRP A 46 7.43 4.19 -4.97
N GLN A 47 8.67 4.50 -5.33
CA GLN A 47 9.68 4.80 -4.33
C GLN A 47 9.31 5.99 -3.47
N GLU A 48 8.64 6.98 -4.05
CA GLU A 48 8.21 8.16 -3.32
C GLU A 48 7.05 7.86 -2.37
N VAL A 49 6.16 6.96 -2.76
CA VAL A 49 4.94 6.70 -2.00
C VAL A 49 4.98 5.42 -1.19
N SER A 50 6.01 4.61 -1.36
CA SER A 50 6.14 3.34 -0.65
C SER A 50 6.01 3.50 0.88
N PRO A 51 6.61 4.53 1.52
CA PRO A 51 6.39 4.70 2.95
C PRO A 51 4.93 4.91 3.34
N ALA A 52 4.17 5.61 2.50
CA ALA A 52 2.74 5.81 2.77
C ALA A 52 1.96 4.51 2.61
N ALA A 53 2.29 3.71 1.60
CA ALA A 53 1.66 2.41 1.41
C ALA A 53 1.98 1.49 2.57
N HIS A 54 3.22 1.51 3.04
CA HIS A 54 3.63 0.70 4.18
C HIS A 54 2.88 1.12 5.45
N ALA A 55 2.71 2.42 5.65
CA ALA A 55 1.97 2.93 6.80
C ALA A 55 0.51 2.46 6.76
N ALA A 56 -0.11 2.49 5.58
CA ALA A 56 -1.48 2.02 5.42
C ALA A 56 -1.60 0.52 5.68
N TRP A 57 -0.64 -0.25 5.20
CA TRP A 57 -0.57 -1.69 5.44
C TRP A 57 -0.52 -1.98 6.94
N ASN A 58 0.36 -1.29 7.65
CA ASN A 58 0.52 -1.47 9.09
C ASN A 58 -0.73 -1.07 9.86
N ARG A 59 -1.45 -0.07 9.37
CA ARG A 59 -2.69 0.39 9.99
C ARG A 59 -3.77 -0.67 9.93
N VAL A 60 -3.91 -1.32 8.78
CA VAL A 60 -4.87 -2.42 8.64
C VAL A 60 -4.47 -3.56 9.55
N ASP A 61 -3.17 -3.86 9.60
CA ASP A 61 -2.65 -4.94 10.43
C ASP A 61 -3.00 -4.72 11.91
N ARG A 62 -2.80 -3.50 12.41
CA ARG A 62 -3.13 -3.17 13.80
C ARG A 62 -4.63 -3.24 14.07
N ASN A 63 -5.42 -2.71 13.15
CA ASN A 63 -6.88 -2.74 13.31
C ASN A 63 -7.41 -4.16 13.27
N TRP A 64 -6.84 -4.98 12.41
CA TRP A 64 -7.20 -6.38 12.31
C TRP A 64 -6.93 -7.10 13.63
N THR A 65 -5.78 -6.85 14.20
CA THR A 65 -5.37 -7.46 15.46
C THR A 65 -6.26 -7.03 16.61
N SER A 66 -6.69 -5.77 16.63
CA SER A 66 -7.50 -5.26 17.72
C SER A 66 -8.95 -5.74 17.65
N VAL A 67 -9.40 -6.25 16.52
CA VAL A 67 -10.74 -6.82 16.39
C VAL A 67 -10.79 -8.23 16.98
N ILE A 68 -9.68 -8.89 16.95
CA ILE A 68 -9.58 -10.25 17.47
C ILE A 68 -9.35 -10.22 18.99
#